data_15dee03355a2729b87d8353c0f7f6403
#
_entry.id   15dee03355a2729b87d8353c0f7f6403
#
_cell.length_a   1.000
_cell.length_b   1.000
_cell.length_c   1.000
_cell.angle_alpha   90.00
_cell.angle_beta   90.00
_cell.angle_gamma   90.00
#
_symmetry.space_group_name_H-M   'P 1'
#
loop_
_entity.id
_entity.type
_entity.pdbx_description
1 polymer ?
#
loop_
_entity_poly.entity_id
_entity_poly.type
_entity_poly.pdbx_seq_one_letter_code
_entity_poly.pdbx_strand_id
1 'polypeptide(L)'
;MIKIGDHIPDATLAESTEFGEACPLAPKNVSVAEATKGKRVVIFGLPGAYTPTCSAQHVPGYVKNLDALKAKKVDEVWCISVNDGYVMAAWGKEQKALGKIRFLGDGNAELAKKLGLETDIPGMGIRVKRFSMLVDDGVVKQVNVEQPGKFEASTAETMLGQV
;
A
#
# COMPACT_ATOMS: atom_id res chain seq x y z
N MET A 1 -8.93 14.84 3.81
CA MET A 1 -8.81 13.39 3.80
C MET A 1 -9.60 12.81 2.64
N ILE A 2 -9.02 11.88 1.94
CA ILE A 2 -9.70 11.16 0.85
C ILE A 2 -10.98 10.49 1.34
N LYS A 3 -11.99 10.42 0.48
CA LYS A 3 -13.29 9.81 0.82
C LYS A 3 -13.87 9.05 -0.36
N ILE A 4 -14.87 8.23 -0.08
CA ILE A 4 -15.58 7.46 -1.12
C ILE A 4 -16.17 8.41 -2.16
N GLY A 5 -15.97 8.08 -3.43
CA GLY A 5 -16.38 8.87 -4.57
C GLY A 5 -15.32 9.79 -5.13
N ASP A 6 -14.27 10.07 -4.37
CA ASP A 6 -13.15 10.88 -4.88
C ASP A 6 -12.35 10.12 -5.92
N HIS A 7 -11.74 10.83 -6.84
CA HIS A 7 -10.68 10.27 -7.67
C HIS A 7 -9.40 10.18 -6.85
N ILE A 8 -8.69 9.05 -6.99
CA ILE A 8 -7.40 8.94 -6.34
C ILE A 8 -6.44 9.97 -6.95
N PRO A 9 -5.75 10.78 -6.13
CA PRO A 9 -4.82 11.77 -6.67
C PRO A 9 -3.63 11.09 -7.33
N ASP A 10 -3.10 11.72 -8.38
CA ASP A 10 -1.87 11.24 -8.98
C ASP A 10 -0.68 11.56 -8.09
N ALA A 11 0.27 10.65 -8.06
CA ALA A 11 1.54 10.80 -7.38
C ALA A 11 2.53 9.85 -8.02
N THR A 12 3.82 10.15 -7.89
CA THR A 12 4.87 9.28 -8.38
C THR A 12 5.40 8.43 -7.23
N LEU A 13 5.22 7.12 -7.35
CA LEU A 13 5.76 6.14 -6.41
C LEU A 13 6.98 5.45 -7.03
N ALA A 14 7.75 4.74 -6.22
CA ALA A 14 8.93 4.01 -6.67
C ALA A 14 8.75 2.51 -6.44
N GLU A 15 9.03 1.72 -7.46
CA GLU A 15 8.91 0.26 -7.40
C GLU A 15 10.14 -0.41 -7.96
N SER A 16 10.78 -1.27 -7.17
CA SER A 16 11.84 -2.15 -7.65
C SER A 16 11.33 -3.58 -7.71
N THR A 17 11.51 -4.23 -8.84
CA THR A 17 11.07 -5.62 -9.07
C THR A 17 12.23 -6.56 -9.41
N GLU A 18 13.43 -6.04 -9.52
CA GLU A 18 14.63 -6.79 -9.87
C GLU A 18 15.67 -6.67 -8.76
N PHE A 19 16.46 -7.72 -8.59
CA PHE A 19 17.45 -7.81 -7.52
C PHE A 19 18.83 -8.08 -8.06
N GLY A 20 19.84 -7.39 -7.49
CA GLY A 20 21.23 -7.72 -7.60
C GLY A 20 21.64 -8.72 -6.52
N GLU A 21 22.95 -8.92 -6.31
CA GLU A 21 23.44 -9.87 -5.31
C GLU A 21 23.13 -9.42 -3.87
N ALA A 22 23.25 -8.14 -3.58
CA ALA A 22 23.16 -7.62 -2.21
C ALA A 22 21.83 -6.88 -1.92
N CYS A 23 21.21 -6.28 -2.94
CA CYS A 23 20.04 -5.42 -2.72
C CYS A 23 19.18 -5.33 -3.99
N PRO A 24 17.98 -4.75 -3.86
CA PRO A 24 17.16 -4.46 -5.03
C PRO A 24 17.87 -3.52 -6.01
N LEU A 25 17.56 -3.64 -7.30
CA LEU A 25 18.05 -2.73 -8.32
C LEU A 25 17.23 -1.45 -8.33
N ALA A 26 17.71 -0.44 -9.08
CA ALA A 26 17.12 0.89 -9.09
C ALA A 26 15.62 0.87 -9.33
N PRO A 27 14.83 1.50 -8.44
CA PRO A 27 13.38 1.57 -8.60
C PRO A 27 12.98 2.36 -9.84
N LYS A 28 11.84 1.98 -10.42
CA LYS A 28 11.20 2.71 -11.51
C LYS A 28 10.06 3.56 -10.96
N ASN A 29 9.79 4.66 -11.63
CA ASN A 29 8.67 5.52 -11.27
C ASN A 29 7.35 4.90 -11.72
N VAL A 30 6.33 4.99 -10.85
CA VAL A 30 4.98 4.51 -11.12
C VAL A 30 4.01 5.66 -10.87
N SER A 31 3.25 6.04 -11.89
CA SER A 31 2.16 7.01 -11.75
C SER A 31 0.92 6.29 -11.18
N VAL A 32 0.42 6.79 -10.08
CA VAL A 32 -0.77 6.22 -9.44
C VAL A 32 -1.98 6.30 -10.38
N ALA A 33 -2.17 7.43 -11.05
CA ALA A 33 -3.29 7.63 -11.97
C ALA A 33 -3.26 6.63 -13.12
N GLU A 34 -2.11 6.46 -13.76
CA GLU A 34 -1.97 5.52 -14.87
C GLU A 34 -2.06 4.07 -14.44
N ALA A 35 -1.45 3.72 -13.30
CA ALA A 35 -1.40 2.35 -12.83
C ALA A 35 -2.75 1.83 -12.31
N THR A 36 -3.66 2.73 -11.90
CA THR A 36 -5.01 2.35 -11.46
C THR A 36 -6.05 2.40 -12.57
N LYS A 37 -5.70 2.96 -13.72
CA LYS A 37 -6.64 3.15 -14.82
C LYS A 37 -7.17 1.81 -15.36
N GLY A 38 -8.49 1.68 -15.40
CA GLY A 38 -9.15 0.48 -15.90
C GLY A 38 -9.00 -0.75 -15.01
N LYS A 39 -8.56 -0.59 -13.77
CA LYS A 39 -8.32 -1.71 -12.85
C LYS A 39 -9.04 -1.53 -11.53
N ARG A 40 -9.38 -2.66 -10.89
CA ARG A 40 -9.80 -2.71 -9.50
C ARG A 40 -8.58 -3.02 -8.65
N VAL A 41 -8.17 -2.07 -7.83
CA VAL A 41 -6.95 -2.16 -7.03
C VAL A 41 -7.30 -1.99 -5.55
N VAL A 42 -6.83 -2.92 -4.72
CA VAL A 42 -6.85 -2.75 -3.28
C VAL A 42 -5.50 -2.18 -2.87
N ILE A 43 -5.53 -1.04 -2.20
CA ILE A 43 -4.33 -0.37 -1.70
C ILE A 43 -4.38 -0.39 -0.19
N PHE A 44 -3.35 -0.88 0.46
CA PHE A 44 -3.19 -0.72 1.88
C PHE A 44 -1.88 0.00 2.18
N GLY A 45 -1.94 0.88 3.15
CA GLY A 45 -0.78 1.67 3.57
C GLY A 45 -0.50 1.48 5.04
N LEU A 46 0.73 1.72 5.41
CA LEU A 46 1.19 1.47 6.77
C LEU A 46 2.38 2.38 7.12
N PRO A 47 2.63 2.61 8.42
CA PRO A 47 3.66 3.57 8.85
C PRO A 47 5.09 3.22 8.45
N GLY A 48 5.40 1.96 8.21
CA GLY A 48 6.74 1.67 7.76
C GLY A 48 7.06 0.19 7.56
N ALA A 49 7.89 -0.07 6.54
CA ALA A 49 8.52 -1.36 6.36
C ALA A 49 9.34 -1.70 7.62
N TYR A 50 9.43 -2.99 7.94
CA TYR A 50 10.18 -3.51 9.07
C TYR A 50 9.68 -3.05 10.45
N THR A 51 8.44 -2.54 10.53
CA THR A 51 7.81 -2.25 11.82
C THR A 51 6.95 -3.45 12.26
N PRO A 52 6.69 -3.63 13.59
CA PRO A 52 6.12 -4.88 14.09
C PRO A 52 4.76 -5.27 13.51
N THR A 53 3.74 -4.44 13.63
CA THR A 53 2.38 -4.76 13.13
C THR A 53 2.35 -4.88 11.61
N CYS A 54 3.11 -4.04 10.92
CA CYS A 54 3.19 -4.07 9.46
C CYS A 54 3.77 -5.41 8.99
N SER A 55 4.84 -5.88 9.64
CA SER A 55 5.53 -7.13 9.26
C SER A 55 4.82 -8.38 9.77
N ALA A 56 4.22 -8.33 10.96
CA ALA A 56 3.65 -9.52 11.60
C ALA A 56 2.18 -9.76 11.25
N GLN A 57 1.43 -8.72 10.88
CA GLN A 57 -0.02 -8.82 10.73
C GLN A 57 -0.56 -8.23 9.43
N HIS A 58 -0.21 -6.99 9.08
CA HIS A 58 -0.85 -6.30 7.96
C HIS A 58 -0.51 -6.96 6.62
N VAL A 59 0.76 -7.07 6.28
CA VAL A 59 1.19 -7.72 5.03
C VAL A 59 0.82 -9.21 5.01
N PRO A 60 1.11 -10.00 6.07
CA PRO A 60 0.73 -11.42 6.06
C PRO A 60 -0.78 -11.63 5.88
N GLY A 61 -1.61 -10.78 6.43
CA GLY A 61 -3.06 -10.85 6.25
C GLY A 61 -3.48 -10.72 4.79
N TYR A 62 -2.88 -9.78 4.06
CA TYR A 62 -3.16 -9.61 2.64
C TYR A 62 -2.58 -10.75 1.78
N VAL A 63 -1.43 -11.28 2.13
CA VAL A 63 -0.87 -12.45 1.45
C VAL A 63 -1.81 -13.65 1.61
N LYS A 64 -2.28 -13.88 2.83
CA LYS A 64 -3.18 -14.99 3.15
C LYS A 64 -4.51 -14.90 2.38
N ASN A 65 -5.04 -13.69 2.21
CA ASN A 65 -6.35 -13.46 1.61
C ASN A 65 -6.28 -13.05 0.12
N LEU A 66 -5.10 -13.09 -0.48
CA LEU A 66 -4.90 -12.60 -1.84
C LEU A 66 -5.77 -13.32 -2.86
N ASP A 67 -5.81 -14.66 -2.81
CA ASP A 67 -6.60 -15.45 -3.77
C ASP A 67 -8.10 -15.15 -3.63
N ALA A 68 -8.59 -14.97 -2.40
CA ALA A 68 -9.97 -14.61 -2.15
C ALA A 68 -10.31 -13.22 -2.70
N LEU A 69 -9.40 -12.25 -2.57
CA LEU A 69 -9.56 -10.91 -3.15
C LEU A 69 -9.60 -10.99 -4.67
N LYS A 70 -8.70 -11.75 -5.29
CA LYS A 70 -8.67 -11.93 -6.75
C LYS A 70 -9.90 -12.64 -7.26
N ALA A 71 -10.46 -13.58 -6.51
CA ALA A 71 -11.70 -14.25 -6.85
C ALA A 71 -12.89 -13.27 -6.88
N LYS A 72 -12.79 -12.15 -6.17
CA LYS A 72 -13.77 -11.06 -6.19
C LYS A 72 -13.40 -9.95 -7.19
N LYS A 73 -12.60 -10.27 -8.19
CA LYS A 73 -12.24 -9.40 -9.32
C LYS A 73 -11.34 -8.21 -8.93
N VAL A 74 -10.55 -8.36 -7.89
CA VAL A 74 -9.47 -7.43 -7.59
C VAL A 74 -8.29 -7.77 -8.50
N ASP A 75 -7.85 -6.82 -9.30
CA ASP A 75 -6.78 -7.04 -10.28
C ASP A 75 -5.40 -7.02 -9.64
N GLU A 76 -5.18 -6.08 -8.72
CA GLU A 76 -3.89 -5.89 -8.04
C GLU A 76 -4.10 -5.51 -6.58
N VAL A 77 -3.12 -5.87 -5.76
CA VAL A 77 -3.03 -5.43 -4.37
C VAL A 77 -1.71 -4.68 -4.20
N TRP A 78 -1.77 -3.47 -3.66
CA TRP A 78 -0.62 -2.61 -3.44
C TRP A 78 -0.38 -2.37 -1.96
N CYS A 79 0.88 -2.43 -1.56
CA CYS A 79 1.33 -2.00 -0.24
C CYS A 79 2.13 -0.71 -0.39
N ILE A 80 1.74 0.33 0.32
CA ILE A 80 2.36 1.66 0.23
C ILE A 80 2.85 2.09 1.61
N SER A 81 4.05 2.65 1.64
CA SER A 81 4.61 3.26 2.84
C SER A 81 5.53 4.42 2.46
N VAL A 82 5.76 5.33 3.40
CA VAL A 82 6.74 6.42 3.24
C VAL A 82 8.12 5.84 3.52
N ASN A 83 8.57 5.02 2.59
CA ASN A 83 9.91 4.42 2.50
C ASN A 83 10.35 4.54 1.05
N ASP A 84 11.63 4.41 0.79
CA ASP A 84 12.11 4.37 -0.59
C ASP A 84 11.80 3.02 -1.25
N GLY A 85 11.96 2.96 -2.57
CA GLY A 85 11.65 1.78 -3.34
C GLY A 85 12.58 0.58 -3.05
N TYR A 86 13.82 0.83 -2.67
CA TYR A 86 14.75 -0.23 -2.29
C TYR A 86 14.29 -0.94 -1.03
N VAL A 87 13.96 -0.18 0.01
CA VAL A 87 13.49 -0.73 1.28
C VAL A 87 12.19 -1.50 1.09
N MET A 88 11.26 -0.94 0.32
CA MET A 88 9.97 -1.61 0.06
C MET A 88 10.16 -2.95 -0.66
N ALA A 89 11.00 -3.00 -1.67
CA ALA A 89 11.26 -4.24 -2.40
C ALA A 89 11.95 -5.29 -1.53
N ALA A 90 12.95 -4.90 -0.77
CA ALA A 90 13.64 -5.81 0.15
C ALA A 90 12.68 -6.38 1.20
N TRP A 91 11.83 -5.53 1.75
CA TRP A 91 10.83 -5.95 2.73
C TRP A 91 9.80 -6.91 2.11
N GLY A 92 9.32 -6.59 0.91
CA GLY A 92 8.39 -7.46 0.17
C GLY A 92 8.99 -8.84 -0.08
N LYS A 93 10.27 -8.91 -0.39
CA LYS A 93 10.98 -10.17 -0.57
C LYS A 93 11.05 -10.97 0.73
N GLU A 94 11.39 -10.32 1.84
CA GLU A 94 11.43 -10.97 3.16
C GLU A 94 10.05 -11.44 3.61
N GLN A 95 8.99 -10.71 3.26
CA GLN A 95 7.61 -11.10 3.52
C GLN A 95 7.11 -12.22 2.59
N LYS A 96 7.92 -12.64 1.63
CA LYS A 96 7.58 -13.66 0.62
C LYS A 96 6.33 -13.26 -0.19
N ALA A 97 6.18 -11.97 -0.40
CA ALA A 97 5.02 -11.37 -1.05
C ALA A 97 5.36 -10.70 -2.39
N LEU A 98 6.63 -10.59 -2.72
CA LEU A 98 7.06 -9.96 -3.97
C LEU A 98 6.52 -10.74 -5.16
N GLY A 99 5.97 -10.05 -6.15
CA GLY A 99 5.29 -10.67 -7.28
C GLY A 99 3.82 -11.02 -7.02
N LYS A 100 3.40 -11.02 -5.76
CA LYS A 100 2.01 -11.24 -5.34
C LYS A 100 1.33 -9.93 -5.00
N ILE A 101 2.02 -9.08 -4.25
CA ILE A 101 1.61 -7.73 -3.85
C ILE A 101 2.66 -6.78 -4.40
N ARG A 102 2.22 -5.65 -4.94
CA ARG A 102 3.14 -4.60 -5.38
C ARG A 102 3.56 -3.77 -4.19
N PHE A 103 4.86 -3.67 -3.96
CA PHE A 103 5.45 -2.89 -2.87
C PHE A 103 5.97 -1.58 -3.43
N LEU A 104 5.26 -0.49 -3.15
CA LEU A 104 5.50 0.81 -3.75
C LEU A 104 5.94 1.81 -2.68
N GLY A 105 7.06 2.47 -2.91
CA GLY A 105 7.60 3.47 -2.00
C GLY A 105 7.07 4.86 -2.29
N ASP A 106 6.50 5.50 -1.26
CA ASP A 106 6.11 6.91 -1.29
C ASP A 106 7.14 7.73 -0.51
N GLY A 107 8.39 7.66 -0.95
CA GLY A 107 9.53 8.19 -0.21
C GLY A 107 9.45 9.67 0.15
N ASN A 108 8.79 10.47 -0.69
CA ASN A 108 8.58 11.89 -0.44
C ASN A 108 7.27 12.21 0.26
N ALA A 109 6.52 11.19 0.67
CA ALA A 109 5.17 11.34 1.25
C ALA A 109 4.19 12.08 0.34
N GLU A 110 4.42 12.07 -0.97
CA GLU A 110 3.59 12.79 -1.93
C GLU A 110 2.16 12.28 -1.92
N LEU A 111 1.98 10.97 -2.03
CA LEU A 111 0.65 10.38 -2.01
C LEU A 111 0.01 10.50 -0.63
N ALA A 112 0.78 10.24 0.43
CA ALA A 112 0.27 10.36 1.80
C ALA A 112 -0.31 11.74 2.07
N LYS A 113 0.38 12.80 1.65
CA LYS A 113 -0.08 14.18 1.81
C LYS A 113 -1.32 14.47 0.97
N LYS A 114 -1.32 14.04 -0.29
CA LYS A 114 -2.47 14.25 -1.19
C LYS A 114 -3.73 13.51 -0.74
N LEU A 115 -3.56 12.36 -0.10
CA LEU A 115 -4.68 11.62 0.50
C LEU A 115 -5.17 12.25 1.81
N GLY A 116 -4.38 13.14 2.42
CA GLY A 116 -4.66 13.66 3.74
C GLY A 116 -4.44 12.63 4.85
N LEU A 117 -3.57 11.66 4.62
CA LEU A 117 -3.29 10.56 5.53
C LEU A 117 -1.86 10.60 6.10
N GLU A 118 -1.15 11.71 5.92
CA GLU A 118 0.17 11.87 6.53
C GLU A 118 0.05 12.01 8.05
N THR A 119 1.07 11.52 8.72
CA THR A 119 1.20 11.64 10.17
C THR A 119 2.68 11.78 10.53
N ASP A 120 2.98 12.61 11.52
CA ASP A 120 4.35 12.76 12.03
C ASP A 120 4.52 11.85 13.24
N ILE A 121 5.40 10.88 13.12
CA ILE A 121 5.68 9.92 14.19
C ILE A 121 7.04 10.26 14.79
N PRO A 122 7.13 10.58 16.09
CA PRO A 122 8.41 10.89 16.73
C PRO A 122 9.44 9.79 16.48
N GLY A 123 10.62 10.20 16.02
CA GLY A 123 11.72 9.28 15.68
C GLY A 123 11.63 8.63 14.32
N MET A 124 10.49 8.75 13.63
CA MET A 124 10.30 8.17 12.30
C MET A 124 10.04 9.23 11.21
N GLY A 125 9.63 10.43 11.61
CA GLY A 125 9.29 11.50 10.67
C GLY A 125 7.90 11.37 10.07
N ILE A 126 7.71 11.97 8.90
CA ILE A 126 6.42 11.93 8.22
C ILE A 126 6.19 10.53 7.65
N ARG A 127 5.06 9.96 7.99
CA ARG A 127 4.63 8.63 7.55
C ARG A 127 3.18 8.68 7.07
N VAL A 128 2.69 7.60 6.50
CA VAL A 128 1.28 7.45 6.17
C VAL A 128 0.57 6.69 7.30
N LYS A 129 -0.64 7.12 7.62
CA LYS A 129 -1.49 6.40 8.58
C LYS A 129 -1.82 5.01 8.03
N ARG A 130 -2.09 4.06 8.92
CA ARG A 130 -2.51 2.73 8.50
C ARG A 130 -3.92 2.80 7.92
N PHE A 131 -4.07 2.30 6.69
CA PHE A 131 -5.34 2.35 5.98
C PHE A 131 -5.47 1.21 4.98
N SER A 132 -6.68 1.01 4.49
CA SER A 132 -6.96 0.23 3.28
C SER A 132 -7.97 0.96 2.41
N MET A 133 -7.95 0.68 1.12
CA MET A 133 -8.75 1.40 0.15
C MET A 133 -9.03 0.51 -1.05
N LEU A 134 -10.25 0.58 -1.58
CA LEU A 134 -10.59 -0.02 -2.87
C LEU A 134 -10.72 1.09 -3.90
N VAL A 135 -9.98 0.97 -4.99
CA VAL A 135 -10.01 1.91 -6.11
C VAL A 135 -10.45 1.16 -7.35
N ASP A 136 -11.48 1.67 -8.03
CA ASP A 136 -12.00 1.08 -9.26
C ASP A 136 -11.90 2.12 -10.37
N ASP A 137 -11.04 1.87 -11.35
CA ASP A 137 -10.77 2.78 -12.47
C ASP A 137 -10.51 4.22 -11.98
N GLY A 138 -9.67 4.35 -10.95
CA GLY A 138 -9.26 5.63 -10.37
C GLY A 138 -10.25 6.23 -9.36
N VAL A 139 -11.42 5.64 -9.16
CA VAL A 139 -12.42 6.14 -8.22
C VAL A 139 -12.38 5.34 -6.92
N VAL A 140 -12.29 6.05 -5.80
CA VAL A 140 -12.28 5.43 -4.46
C VAL A 140 -13.67 4.89 -4.14
N LYS A 141 -13.78 3.59 -3.95
CA LYS A 141 -15.04 2.90 -3.61
C LYS A 141 -15.16 2.58 -2.13
N GLN A 142 -14.04 2.35 -1.46
CA GLN A 142 -13.97 2.13 -0.01
C GLN A 142 -12.69 2.73 0.53
N VAL A 143 -12.74 3.27 1.74
CA VAL A 143 -11.56 3.73 2.47
C VAL A 143 -11.76 3.50 3.96
N ASN A 144 -10.77 2.84 4.57
CA ASN A 144 -10.78 2.48 5.99
C ASN A 144 -9.49 3.01 6.61
N VAL A 145 -9.60 3.95 7.53
CA VAL A 145 -8.45 4.54 8.20
C VAL A 145 -8.45 4.09 9.65
N GLU A 146 -7.32 3.52 10.10
CA GLU A 146 -7.20 3.07 11.49
C GLU A 146 -7.12 4.25 12.46
N GLN A 147 -7.69 4.06 13.64
CA GLN A 147 -7.40 4.92 14.77
C GLN A 147 -5.95 4.66 15.24
N PRO A 148 -5.27 5.66 15.82
CA PRO A 148 -3.89 5.49 16.28
C PRO A 148 -3.74 4.26 17.18
N GLY A 149 -2.76 3.42 16.86
CA GLY A 149 -2.45 2.20 17.62
C GLY A 149 -3.40 1.03 17.41
N LYS A 150 -4.38 1.15 16.52
CA LYS A 150 -5.33 0.07 16.24
C LYS A 150 -5.05 -0.63 14.91
N PHE A 151 -5.52 -1.88 14.81
CA PHE A 151 -5.43 -2.68 13.60
C PHE A 151 -6.69 -3.55 13.50
N GLU A 152 -7.76 -2.99 12.97
CA GLU A 152 -9.06 -3.68 12.83
C GLU A 152 -9.82 -3.24 11.57
N ALA A 153 -9.75 -1.95 11.20
CA ALA A 153 -10.51 -1.41 10.07
C ALA A 153 -9.84 -1.65 8.71
N SER A 154 -8.52 -1.75 8.67
CA SER A 154 -7.73 -1.84 7.43
C SER A 154 -7.25 -3.24 7.10
N THR A 155 -7.74 -4.25 7.80
CA THR A 155 -7.34 -5.64 7.58
C THR A 155 -7.82 -6.17 6.23
N ALA A 156 -7.17 -7.23 5.76
CA ALA A 156 -7.60 -7.91 4.55
C ALA A 156 -9.00 -8.50 4.70
N GLU A 157 -9.33 -9.02 5.88
CA GLU A 157 -10.65 -9.58 6.18
C GLU A 157 -11.74 -8.51 6.06
N THR A 158 -11.50 -7.31 6.58
CA THR A 158 -12.43 -6.19 6.45
C THR A 158 -12.62 -5.82 4.98
N MET A 159 -11.53 -5.68 4.24
CA MET A 159 -11.59 -5.35 2.82
C MET A 159 -12.32 -6.45 2.02
N LEU A 160 -12.10 -7.71 2.36
CA LEU A 160 -12.74 -8.83 1.69
C LEU A 160 -14.26 -8.77 1.79
N GLY A 161 -14.78 -8.26 2.89
CA GLY A 161 -16.20 -8.03 3.06
C GLY A 161 -16.75 -6.80 2.31
N GLN A 162 -15.88 -5.98 1.75
CA GLN A 162 -16.24 -4.73 1.07
C GLN A 162 -16.10 -4.79 -0.46
N VAL A 163 -15.37 -5.77 -0.97
CA VAL A 163 -15.13 -5.91 -2.42
C VAL A 163 -16.16 -6.78 -3.14
#